data_519593db6c5a818903e6ff76622fadc6
#
_entry.id   519593db6c5a818903e6ff76622fadc6
#
_cell.length_a   1.000
_cell.length_b   1.000
_cell.length_c   1.000
_cell.angle_alpha   90.00
_cell.angle_beta   90.00
_cell.angle_gamma   90.00
#
_symmetry.space_group_name_H-M   'P 1'
#
loop_
_entity.id
_entity.type
_entity.pdbx_description
1 polymer ?
#
loop_
_entity_poly.entity_id
_entity_poly.type
_entity_poly.pdbx_seq_one_letter_code
_entity_poly.pdbx_strand_id
1 'polypeptide(L)'
;VFRYDSLGQDFKGNISLPLKVSAAHRFIALNKNTYLFFCEARKGNKMVVYDIDQKKIISEMYNLPRFLFFKTFYHHTYSPFYIYENKVHFVQSYNGDVFTFENNSLVPKYHWDFGKQNFDISGLKDESYEYYNKYARTVGAKYANTFISYVENSRYYIARFAYDNKFWTLMYDKQSKKHVVFN
;
A
#
# COMPACT_ATOMS: atom_id res chain seq x y z
N VAL A 1 8.64 -17.80 6.24
CA VAL A 1 8.56 -17.71 4.77
C VAL A 1 9.20 -18.96 4.17
N PHE A 2 8.49 -19.62 3.25
CA PHE A 2 9.01 -20.73 2.49
C PHE A 2 9.79 -20.22 1.28
N ARG A 3 10.95 -20.82 1.00
CA ARG A 3 11.75 -20.53 -0.19
C ARG A 3 11.64 -21.68 -1.17
N TYR A 4 11.47 -21.33 -2.44
CA TYR A 4 11.52 -22.25 -3.56
C TYR A 4 12.53 -21.77 -4.59
N ASP A 5 12.89 -22.59 -5.56
CA ASP A 5 13.63 -22.15 -6.73
C ASP A 5 12.79 -21.21 -7.61
N SER A 6 13.38 -20.71 -8.68
CA SER A 6 12.70 -19.77 -9.58
C SER A 6 11.49 -20.37 -10.31
N LEU A 7 11.39 -21.70 -10.37
CA LEU A 7 10.28 -22.43 -10.98
C LEU A 7 9.24 -22.87 -9.95
N GLY A 8 9.49 -22.64 -8.65
CA GLY A 8 8.62 -23.08 -7.57
C GLY A 8 8.62 -24.59 -7.33
N GLN A 9 9.57 -25.32 -7.91
CA GLN A 9 9.59 -26.79 -7.88
C GLN A 9 10.38 -27.34 -6.69
N ASP A 10 11.55 -26.74 -6.43
CA ASP A 10 12.43 -27.23 -5.36
C ASP A 10 12.31 -26.37 -4.10
N PHE A 11 11.93 -26.99 -3.00
CA PHE A 11 11.91 -26.36 -1.71
C PHE A 11 13.33 -26.10 -1.18
N LYS A 12 13.69 -24.83 -1.00
CA LYS A 12 15.01 -24.38 -0.55
C LYS A 12 15.07 -24.08 0.96
N GLY A 13 14.03 -24.39 1.70
CA GLY A 13 13.97 -24.23 3.16
C GLY A 13 13.08 -23.10 3.65
N ASN A 14 13.14 -22.86 4.95
CA ASN A 14 12.38 -21.82 5.64
C ASN A 14 13.28 -20.66 6.04
N ILE A 15 12.74 -19.45 5.95
CA ILE A 15 13.32 -18.25 6.56
C ILE A 15 12.47 -17.88 7.76
N SER A 16 13.09 -17.88 8.94
CA SER A 16 12.48 -17.30 10.13
C SER A 16 12.59 -15.78 10.07
N LEU A 17 11.47 -15.11 10.08
CA LEU A 17 11.43 -13.64 10.15
C LEU A 17 11.40 -13.20 11.61
N PRO A 18 12.05 -12.06 11.95
CA PRO A 18 11.93 -11.49 13.29
C PRO A 18 10.47 -11.08 13.57
N LEU A 19 10.09 -11.06 14.84
CA LEU A 19 8.72 -10.72 15.27
C LEU A 19 8.20 -9.42 14.66
N LYS A 20 9.10 -8.44 14.47
CA LYS A 20 8.77 -7.15 13.84
C LYS A 20 8.27 -7.25 12.40
N VAL A 21 8.59 -8.32 11.68
CA VAL A 21 8.23 -8.54 10.26
C VAL A 21 7.31 -9.75 10.09
N SER A 22 7.22 -10.63 11.08
CA SER A 22 6.44 -11.87 11.00
C SER A 22 4.94 -11.65 10.83
N ALA A 23 4.44 -10.49 11.25
CA ALA A 23 3.05 -10.06 11.08
C ALA A 23 2.77 -9.37 9.73
N ALA A 24 3.75 -9.35 8.81
CA ALA A 24 3.55 -8.76 7.49
C ALA A 24 2.62 -9.61 6.63
N HIS A 25 1.61 -8.98 6.07
CA HIS A 25 0.68 -9.63 5.15
C HIS A 25 1.05 -9.44 3.68
N ARG A 26 1.92 -8.46 3.39
CA ARG A 26 2.36 -8.11 2.04
C ARG A 26 3.84 -7.82 2.02
N PHE A 27 4.50 -8.28 0.98
CA PHE A 27 5.91 -7.98 0.74
C PHE A 27 6.21 -7.97 -0.76
N ILE A 28 7.31 -7.33 -1.10
CA ILE A 28 7.85 -7.31 -2.46
C ILE A 28 9.37 -7.44 -2.39
N ALA A 29 9.96 -8.19 -3.33
CA ALA A 29 11.41 -8.30 -3.44
C ALA A 29 11.97 -7.00 -4.02
N LEU A 30 12.98 -6.43 -3.39
CA LEU A 30 13.78 -5.32 -3.90
C LEU A 30 14.97 -5.83 -4.72
N ASN A 31 15.53 -6.93 -4.28
CA ASN A 31 16.58 -7.70 -4.97
C ASN A 31 16.57 -9.16 -4.45
N LYS A 32 17.59 -9.93 -4.78
CA LYS A 32 17.71 -11.35 -4.41
C LYS A 32 17.58 -11.60 -2.90
N ASN A 33 18.10 -10.69 -2.06
CA ASN A 33 18.23 -10.92 -0.62
C ASN A 33 17.44 -9.90 0.21
N THR A 34 16.97 -8.81 -0.39
CA THR A 34 16.33 -7.71 0.33
C THR A 34 14.86 -7.60 -0.05
N TYR A 35 14.01 -7.48 0.95
CA TYR A 35 12.56 -7.41 0.79
C TYR A 35 11.99 -6.21 1.53
N LEU A 36 10.98 -5.58 0.93
CA LEU A 36 10.16 -4.57 1.56
C LEU A 36 8.87 -5.23 2.06
N PHE A 37 8.65 -5.18 3.36
CA PHE A 37 7.48 -5.72 4.03
C PHE A 37 6.52 -4.60 4.41
N PHE A 38 5.22 -4.82 4.22
CA PHE A 38 4.17 -3.98 4.77
C PHE A 38 3.52 -4.70 5.96
N CYS A 39 3.70 -4.13 7.15
CA CYS A 39 3.30 -4.70 8.43
C CYS A 39 2.09 -3.94 8.98
N GLU A 40 0.90 -4.27 8.53
CA GLU A 40 -0.34 -3.57 8.89
C GLU A 40 -0.57 -3.46 10.40
N ALA A 41 -0.38 -4.56 11.12
CA ALA A 41 -0.64 -4.65 12.56
C ALA A 41 0.44 -3.98 13.42
N ARG A 42 1.51 -3.47 12.79
CA ARG A 42 2.64 -2.92 13.52
C ARG A 42 2.33 -1.52 14.05
N LYS A 43 2.76 -1.24 15.27
CA LYS A 43 2.76 0.10 15.88
C LYS A 43 3.90 0.94 15.29
N GLY A 44 3.67 2.20 14.92
CA GLY A 44 4.69 3.07 14.35
C GLY A 44 4.92 2.82 12.86
N ASN A 45 6.18 2.64 12.44
CA ASN A 45 6.52 2.42 11.04
C ASN A 45 5.91 1.14 10.49
N LYS A 46 5.14 1.27 9.42
CA LYS A 46 4.41 0.17 8.77
C LYS A 46 5.25 -0.60 7.76
N MET A 47 6.32 -0.01 7.28
CA MET A 47 7.19 -0.63 6.30
C MET A 47 8.55 -0.94 6.89
N VAL A 48 9.07 -2.11 6.51
CA VAL A 48 10.36 -2.62 6.97
C VAL A 48 11.12 -3.16 5.77
N VAL A 49 12.31 -2.67 5.55
CA VAL A 49 13.28 -3.28 4.64
C VAL A 49 14.13 -4.28 5.43
N TYR A 50 14.13 -5.53 4.98
CA TYR A 50 14.80 -6.62 5.67
C TYR A 50 15.70 -7.40 4.71
N ASP A 51 16.95 -7.62 5.13
CA ASP A 51 17.90 -8.50 4.44
C ASP A 51 17.80 -9.89 5.05
N ILE A 52 17.46 -10.88 4.23
CA ILE A 52 17.24 -12.27 4.67
C ILE A 52 18.53 -13.03 4.91
N ASP A 53 19.62 -12.68 4.23
CA ASP A 53 20.92 -13.36 4.40
C ASP A 53 21.64 -12.82 5.65
N GLN A 54 21.66 -11.50 5.82
CA GLN A 54 22.23 -10.86 7.02
C GLN A 54 21.30 -10.96 8.24
N LYS A 55 20.04 -11.37 8.05
CA LYS A 55 19.00 -11.42 9.08
C LYS A 55 18.82 -10.09 9.79
N LYS A 56 18.89 -8.97 9.04
CA LYS A 56 18.94 -7.62 9.58
C LYS A 56 17.85 -6.73 9.00
N ILE A 57 17.24 -5.92 9.86
CA ILE A 57 16.43 -4.78 9.43
C ILE A 57 17.37 -3.69 8.93
N ILE A 58 17.19 -3.27 7.67
CA ILE A 58 17.98 -2.21 7.04
C ILE A 58 17.35 -0.85 7.35
N SER A 59 16.03 -0.73 7.17
CA SER A 59 15.30 0.50 7.43
C SER A 59 13.86 0.24 7.83
N GLU A 60 13.28 1.23 8.52
CA GLU A 60 11.89 1.25 8.92
C GLU A 60 11.30 2.61 8.55
N MET A 61 10.12 2.61 7.91
CA MET A 61 9.50 3.84 7.40
C MET A 61 7.98 3.77 7.41
N TYR A 62 7.34 4.86 7.01
CA TYR A 62 5.91 4.99 6.85
C TYR A 62 5.15 4.90 8.18
N ASN A 63 5.41 5.90 9.03
CA ASN A 63 4.72 6.02 10.32
C ASN A 63 3.28 6.50 10.10
N LEU A 64 2.32 5.71 10.53
CA LEU A 64 0.90 6.04 10.46
C LEU A 64 0.29 6.22 11.85
N PRO A 65 -0.75 7.06 11.98
CA PRO A 65 -1.53 7.17 13.19
C PRO A 65 -2.04 5.81 13.70
N ARG A 66 -2.23 5.68 15.00
CA ARG A 66 -2.55 4.40 15.64
C ARG A 66 -3.85 3.77 15.15
N PHE A 67 -4.87 4.54 14.87
CA PHE A 67 -6.15 4.04 14.37
C PHE A 67 -6.05 3.36 12.99
N LEU A 68 -5.00 3.65 12.22
CA LEU A 68 -4.73 2.98 10.94
C LEU A 68 -4.03 1.61 11.10
N PHE A 69 -3.92 1.09 12.32
CA PHE A 69 -3.51 -0.28 12.59
C PHE A 69 -4.54 -1.32 12.21
N PHE A 70 -5.78 -0.93 12.22
CA PHE A 70 -6.86 -1.87 12.04
C PHE A 70 -7.04 -2.15 10.54
N LYS A 71 -7.20 -3.42 10.22
CA LYS A 71 -7.21 -4.07 8.90
C LYS A 71 -8.21 -3.49 7.87
N THR A 72 -8.84 -2.38 8.16
CA THR A 72 -10.00 -1.89 7.44
C THR A 72 -9.71 -1.14 6.16
N PHE A 73 -8.51 -0.61 6.00
CA PHE A 73 -8.16 0.14 4.79
C PHE A 73 -7.56 -0.71 3.67
N TYR A 74 -7.06 -1.89 4.01
CA TYR A 74 -6.50 -2.78 3.02
C TYR A 74 -7.38 -4.01 2.93
N HIS A 75 -8.15 -4.14 1.87
CA HIS A 75 -8.74 -5.42 1.54
C HIS A 75 -7.63 -6.44 1.46
N HIS A 76 -7.75 -7.54 2.19
CA HIS A 76 -6.76 -8.60 2.30
C HIS A 76 -6.30 -9.21 0.96
N THR A 77 -6.99 -8.90 -0.12
CA THR A 77 -6.76 -9.47 -1.45
C THR A 77 -5.81 -8.67 -2.33
N TYR A 78 -5.51 -7.41 -2.00
CA TYR A 78 -4.75 -6.54 -2.89
C TYR A 78 -3.39 -6.17 -2.28
N SER A 79 -2.35 -6.21 -3.12
CA SER A 79 -1.03 -5.72 -2.74
C SER A 79 -1.01 -4.19 -2.84
N PRO A 80 -0.48 -3.46 -1.84
CA PRO A 80 -0.28 -2.03 -1.95
C PRO A 80 0.92 -1.68 -2.86
N PHE A 81 1.65 -2.70 -3.33
CA PHE A 81 2.84 -2.53 -4.16
C PHE A 81 2.57 -2.88 -5.61
N TYR A 82 3.21 -2.14 -6.51
CA TYR A 82 3.35 -2.49 -7.92
C TYR A 82 4.75 -2.15 -8.43
N ILE A 83 5.14 -2.71 -9.57
CA ILE A 83 6.42 -2.44 -10.22
C ILE A 83 6.14 -1.70 -11.53
N TYR A 84 6.87 -0.61 -11.74
CA TYR A 84 6.92 0.12 -13.00
C TYR A 84 8.34 0.67 -13.21
N GLU A 85 8.88 0.51 -14.42
CA GLU A 85 10.27 0.91 -14.77
C GLU A 85 11.32 0.36 -13.79
N ASN A 86 11.20 -0.91 -13.42
CA ASN A 86 12.05 -1.60 -12.44
C ASN A 86 12.12 -0.93 -11.06
N LYS A 87 11.17 -0.05 -10.73
CA LYS A 87 11.03 0.55 -9.42
C LYS A 87 9.80 0.03 -8.71
N VAL A 88 9.93 -0.14 -7.41
CA VAL A 88 8.81 -0.48 -6.54
C VAL A 88 8.05 0.79 -6.18
N HIS A 89 6.74 0.74 -6.38
CA HIS A 89 5.83 1.79 -6.00
C HIS A 89 4.88 1.29 -4.91
N PHE A 90 4.51 2.21 -4.04
CA PHE A 90 3.54 1.99 -2.98
C PHE A 90 2.36 2.94 -3.14
N VAL A 91 1.14 2.42 -3.04
CA VAL A 91 -0.08 3.22 -3.07
C VAL A 91 -0.73 3.20 -1.70
N GLN A 92 -0.96 4.38 -1.16
CA GLN A 92 -1.65 4.57 0.08
C GLN A 92 -3.16 4.44 -0.14
N SER A 93 -3.76 3.44 0.47
CA SER A 93 -5.13 3.03 0.15
C SER A 93 -6.20 4.09 0.48
N TYR A 94 -6.02 4.87 1.52
CA TYR A 94 -7.09 5.76 2.03
C TYR A 94 -7.12 7.17 1.42
N ASN A 95 -6.03 7.66 0.84
CA ASN A 95 -5.99 8.98 0.21
C ASN A 95 -5.39 8.98 -1.21
N GLY A 96 -5.02 7.82 -1.73
CA GLY A 96 -4.50 7.68 -3.08
C GLY A 96 -3.11 8.26 -3.32
N ASP A 97 -2.34 8.57 -2.27
CA ASP A 97 -0.94 8.93 -2.43
C ASP A 97 -0.14 7.76 -3.00
N VAL A 98 0.67 8.06 -3.99
CA VAL A 98 1.57 7.11 -4.63
C VAL A 98 3.00 7.53 -4.37
N PHE A 99 3.79 6.59 -3.87
CA PHE A 99 5.20 6.77 -3.58
C PHE A 99 6.06 5.86 -4.43
N THR A 100 7.27 6.29 -4.75
CA THR A 100 8.34 5.44 -5.27
C THR A 100 9.25 5.05 -4.12
N PHE A 101 9.63 3.80 -4.02
CA PHE A 101 10.66 3.36 -3.09
C PHE A 101 12.04 3.59 -3.71
N GLU A 102 12.83 4.47 -3.10
CA GLU A 102 14.19 4.81 -3.53
C GLU A 102 15.09 5.03 -2.31
N ASN A 103 16.31 4.51 -2.35
CA ASN A 103 17.33 4.71 -1.30
C ASN A 103 16.80 4.42 0.13
N ASN A 104 16.07 3.31 0.28
CA ASN A 104 15.45 2.89 1.54
C ASN A 104 14.46 3.93 2.11
N SER A 105 13.81 4.69 1.25
CA SER A 105 12.83 5.72 1.60
C SER A 105 11.66 5.73 0.65
N LEU A 106 10.55 6.34 1.06
CA LEU A 106 9.40 6.59 0.19
C LEU A 106 9.45 8.03 -0.32
N VAL A 107 9.52 8.17 -1.63
CA VAL A 107 9.53 9.47 -2.32
C VAL A 107 8.16 9.69 -2.96
N PRO A 108 7.45 10.80 -2.68
CA PRO A 108 6.16 11.09 -3.31
C PRO A 108 6.28 11.10 -4.84
N LYS A 109 5.32 10.47 -5.52
CA LYS A 109 5.26 10.41 -6.99
C LYS A 109 3.99 11.06 -7.54
N TYR A 110 2.84 10.64 -7.04
CA TYR A 110 1.53 11.19 -7.41
C TYR A 110 0.72 11.48 -6.16
N HIS A 111 -0.12 12.47 -6.26
CA HIS A 111 -1.23 12.72 -5.34
C HIS A 111 -2.51 12.89 -6.17
N TRP A 112 -3.51 12.07 -5.88
CA TRP A 112 -4.80 12.15 -6.55
C TRP A 112 -5.71 13.08 -5.76
N ASP A 113 -5.87 14.30 -6.25
CA ASP A 113 -6.73 15.31 -5.64
C ASP A 113 -8.15 15.25 -6.21
N PHE A 114 -9.10 14.82 -5.40
CA PHE A 114 -10.53 14.79 -5.71
C PHE A 114 -11.26 16.02 -5.14
N GLY A 115 -10.53 17.04 -4.73
CA GLY A 115 -11.10 18.25 -4.14
C GLY A 115 -11.90 17.97 -2.87
N LYS A 116 -13.16 18.37 -2.83
CA LYS A 116 -14.04 18.17 -1.68
C LYS A 116 -14.38 16.69 -1.39
N GLN A 117 -14.09 15.81 -2.32
CA GLN A 117 -14.29 14.36 -2.18
C GLN A 117 -13.05 13.63 -1.65
N ASN A 118 -11.97 14.32 -1.33
CA ASN A 118 -10.83 13.70 -0.66
C ASN A 118 -11.23 13.16 0.72
N PHE A 119 -10.77 11.94 1.01
CA PHE A 119 -10.97 11.36 2.34
C PHE A 119 -10.04 12.03 3.35
N ASP A 120 -10.63 12.77 4.29
CA ASP A 120 -9.87 13.42 5.36
C ASP A 120 -9.81 12.54 6.60
N ILE A 121 -8.63 12.01 6.87
CA ILE A 121 -8.34 11.21 8.05
C ILE A 121 -8.16 12.04 9.33
N SER A 122 -7.96 13.35 9.22
CA SER A 122 -7.76 14.23 10.38
C SER A 122 -9.00 14.32 11.28
N GLY A 123 -10.16 14.07 10.70
CA GLY A 123 -11.44 13.99 11.43
C GLY A 123 -11.59 12.74 12.32
N LEU A 124 -10.73 11.74 12.16
CA LEU A 124 -10.74 10.49 12.95
C LEU A 124 -10.08 10.73 14.31
N LYS A 125 -10.88 11.05 15.31
CA LYS A 125 -10.42 11.41 16.67
C LYS A 125 -10.32 10.24 17.63
N ASP A 126 -11.05 9.16 17.36
CA ASP A 126 -11.07 7.95 18.19
C ASP A 126 -10.09 6.92 17.64
N GLU A 127 -9.43 6.22 18.53
CA GLU A 127 -8.48 5.15 18.19
C GLU A 127 -9.10 3.76 18.19
N SER A 128 -10.41 3.62 18.43
CA SER A 128 -11.08 2.35 18.43
C SER A 128 -11.38 1.85 17.03
N TYR A 129 -11.23 0.53 16.84
CA TYR A 129 -11.59 -0.13 15.59
C TYR A 129 -13.05 0.04 15.22
N GLU A 130 -13.93 -0.02 16.19
CA GLU A 130 -15.38 0.07 16.00
C GLU A 130 -15.77 1.46 15.48
N TYR A 131 -15.23 2.51 16.11
CA TYR A 131 -15.44 3.88 15.66
C TYR A 131 -14.97 4.06 14.21
N TYR A 132 -13.75 3.62 13.94
CA TYR A 132 -13.17 3.72 12.61
C TYR A 132 -14.01 2.97 11.55
N ASN A 133 -14.40 1.74 11.84
CA ASN A 133 -15.24 0.95 10.93
C ASN A 133 -16.59 1.62 10.65
N LYS A 134 -17.23 2.17 11.68
CA LYS A 134 -18.47 2.92 11.55
C LYS A 134 -18.24 4.17 10.68
N TYR A 135 -17.20 4.94 10.98
CA TYR A 135 -16.87 6.14 10.22
C TYR A 135 -16.59 5.82 8.73
N ALA A 136 -15.76 4.84 8.44
CA ALA A 136 -15.44 4.45 7.07
C ALA A 136 -16.66 4.02 6.25
N ARG A 137 -17.61 3.33 6.89
CA ARG A 137 -18.84 2.87 6.23
C ARG A 137 -19.92 3.93 6.09
N THR A 138 -19.95 4.93 6.94
CA THR A 138 -20.98 5.99 6.95
C THR A 138 -20.48 7.27 6.30
N VAL A 139 -19.51 7.92 6.91
CA VAL A 139 -18.94 9.19 6.45
C VAL A 139 -17.93 8.95 5.33
N GLY A 140 -16.97 8.05 5.56
CA GLY A 140 -15.89 7.76 4.62
C GLY A 140 -16.39 7.25 3.28
N ALA A 141 -17.49 6.50 3.25
CA ALA A 141 -18.09 6.00 2.01
C ALA A 141 -18.44 7.10 0.99
N LYS A 142 -18.66 8.33 1.46
CA LYS A 142 -18.98 9.51 0.62
C LYS A 142 -17.75 10.17 -0.01
N TYR A 143 -16.56 9.70 0.32
CA TYR A 143 -15.29 10.26 -0.13
C TYR A 143 -14.51 9.24 -0.98
N ALA A 144 -13.62 9.75 -1.83
CA ALA A 144 -12.72 8.91 -2.60
C ALA A 144 -11.69 8.26 -1.66
N ASN A 145 -11.80 6.94 -1.51
CA ASN A 145 -10.95 6.15 -0.60
C ASN A 145 -10.77 4.73 -1.14
N THR A 146 -10.10 3.89 -0.37
CA THR A 146 -9.94 2.44 -0.65
C THR A 146 -9.43 2.18 -2.07
N PHE A 147 -8.27 2.74 -2.39
CA PHE A 147 -7.57 2.44 -3.64
C PHE A 147 -7.08 0.99 -3.62
N ILE A 148 -7.56 0.18 -4.57
CA ILE A 148 -7.43 -1.29 -4.50
C ILE A 148 -6.71 -1.94 -5.66
N SER A 149 -6.58 -1.27 -6.79
CA SER A 149 -5.98 -1.84 -7.99
C SER A 149 -5.23 -0.77 -8.75
N TYR A 150 -4.01 -1.08 -9.16
CA TYR A 150 -3.12 -0.12 -9.83
C TYR A 150 -2.44 -0.80 -11.00
N VAL A 151 -2.43 -0.11 -12.12
CA VAL A 151 -1.65 -0.49 -13.29
C VAL A 151 -0.99 0.76 -13.85
N GLU A 152 0.29 0.68 -14.11
CA GLU A 152 1.05 1.78 -14.68
C GLU A 152 1.88 1.28 -15.86
N ASN A 153 1.86 2.01 -16.96
CA ASN A 153 2.74 1.85 -18.10
C ASN A 153 3.30 3.21 -18.55
N SER A 154 4.01 3.26 -19.67
CA SER A 154 4.61 4.50 -20.18
C SER A 154 3.59 5.59 -20.48
N ARG A 155 2.34 5.24 -20.81
CA ARG A 155 1.30 6.18 -21.18
C ARG A 155 0.24 6.40 -20.09
N TYR A 156 -0.21 5.33 -19.45
CA TYR A 156 -1.35 5.40 -18.54
C TYR A 156 -0.98 5.02 -17.11
N TYR A 157 -1.66 5.67 -16.18
CA TYR A 157 -1.86 5.19 -14.82
C TYR A 157 -3.35 4.92 -14.61
N ILE A 158 -3.66 3.72 -14.16
CA ILE A 158 -5.03 3.29 -13.91
C ILE A 158 -5.14 2.84 -12.45
N ALA A 159 -6.12 3.37 -11.75
CA ALA A 159 -6.43 2.96 -10.38
C ALA A 159 -7.92 2.73 -10.21
N ARG A 160 -8.27 1.79 -9.35
CA ARG A 160 -9.63 1.56 -8.92
C ARG A 160 -9.80 1.98 -7.46
N PHE A 161 -10.83 2.73 -7.16
CA PHE A 161 -11.09 3.27 -5.83
C PHE A 161 -12.58 3.24 -5.48
N ALA A 162 -12.89 3.35 -4.18
CA ALA A 162 -14.27 3.45 -3.71
C ALA A 162 -14.67 4.92 -3.56
N TYR A 163 -15.88 5.23 -4.00
CA TYR A 163 -16.53 6.53 -3.81
C TYR A 163 -18.05 6.34 -3.85
N ASP A 164 -18.77 6.94 -2.92
CA ASP A 164 -20.22 6.87 -2.81
C ASP A 164 -20.78 5.43 -2.88
N ASN A 165 -20.19 4.52 -2.08
CA ASN A 165 -20.52 3.10 -2.02
C ASN A 165 -20.37 2.33 -3.35
N LYS A 166 -19.66 2.87 -4.32
CA LYS A 166 -19.37 2.24 -5.61
C LYS A 166 -17.87 2.19 -5.85
N PHE A 167 -17.46 1.29 -6.73
CA PHE A 167 -16.10 1.29 -7.25
C PHE A 167 -16.04 2.07 -8.55
N TRP A 168 -15.06 2.95 -8.63
CA TRP A 168 -14.77 3.80 -9.77
C TRP A 168 -13.39 3.49 -10.31
N THR A 169 -13.20 3.73 -11.59
CA THR A 169 -11.89 3.62 -12.24
C THR A 169 -11.42 5.01 -12.64
N LEU A 170 -10.21 5.35 -12.18
CA LEU A 170 -9.46 6.50 -12.63
C LEU A 170 -8.49 6.05 -13.70
N MET A 171 -8.48 6.71 -14.86
CA MET A 171 -7.46 6.58 -15.88
C MET A 171 -6.82 7.93 -16.15
N TYR A 172 -5.51 8.01 -15.95
CA TYR A 172 -4.71 9.20 -16.21
C TYR A 172 -3.77 8.96 -17.39
N ASP A 173 -3.89 9.79 -18.44
CA ASP A 173 -2.99 9.80 -19.58
C ASP A 173 -1.81 10.74 -19.30
N LYS A 174 -0.62 10.18 -19.13
CA LYS A 174 0.61 10.90 -18.79
C LYS A 174 1.07 11.86 -19.91
N GLN A 175 0.75 11.54 -21.15
CA GLN A 175 1.13 12.35 -22.30
C GLN A 175 0.26 13.61 -22.42
N SER A 176 -1.06 13.44 -22.40
CA SER A 176 -2.00 14.54 -22.49
C SER A 176 -2.24 15.25 -21.14
N LYS A 177 -1.78 14.66 -20.02
CA LYS A 177 -2.05 15.11 -18.64
C LYS A 177 -3.53 15.22 -18.31
N LYS A 178 -4.36 14.42 -18.98
CA LYS A 178 -5.81 14.37 -18.75
C LYS A 178 -6.19 13.11 -18.00
N HIS A 179 -7.29 13.18 -17.28
CA HIS A 179 -7.85 12.03 -16.59
C HIS A 179 -9.33 11.87 -16.91
N VAL A 180 -9.81 10.63 -16.78
CA VAL A 180 -11.23 10.29 -16.80
C VAL A 180 -11.52 9.38 -15.60
N VAL A 181 -12.72 9.53 -15.06
CA VAL A 181 -13.25 8.70 -13.97
C VAL A 181 -14.56 8.12 -14.43
N PHE A 182 -14.73 6.81 -14.28
CA PHE A 182 -15.94 6.08 -14.70
C PHE A 182 -16.18 4.89 -13.78
N ASN A 183 -17.40 4.35 -13.77
CA ASN A 183 -17.81 3.14 -13.05
C ASN A 183 -18.41 2.10 -13.98
#